data_8262ba42adef2ee64281b66c810dd73c
#
_entry.id   8262ba42adef2ee64281b66c810dd73c
#
_cell.length_a   1.000
_cell.length_b   1.000
_cell.length_c   1.000
_cell.angle_alpha   90.00
_cell.angle_beta   90.00
_cell.angle_gamma   90.00
#
_symmetry.space_group_name_H-M   'P 1'
#
loop_
_entity.id
_entity.type
_entity.pdbx_description
1 polymer ?
#
loop_
_entity_poly.entity_id
_entity_poly.type
_entity_poly.pdbx_seq_one_letter_code
_entity_poly.pdbx_strand_id
1 'polypeptide(L)'
;MLNTDMSRRAALVSALAALSALAACQDKEPPFHGVSLTGASYGRDFALKDPDGRIRRLADFRGKAVLLFFGFTQCPDVCPTALTRAAAVRQLLGKDANHLQVLFVTLDPERDTPAVLRSYTTAFDPGFLGLWTDLPGTAAVAKDFKVYFEKMPTGSSYTLDHTTLSYLFDPQGRLRLAIKRDMSAADVASDVRQLLIP
;
A
#
# COMPACT_ATOMS: atom_id res chain seq x y z
N MET A 1 46.92 -9.09 -49.48
CA MET A 1 46.90 -8.70 -48.04
C MET A 1 45.81 -7.64 -47.81
N LEU A 2 44.52 -7.91 -48.05
CA LEU A 2 43.44 -6.89 -47.97
C LEU A 2 42.10 -7.45 -47.47
N ASN A 3 42.10 -8.46 -46.57
CA ASN A 3 40.81 -9.03 -46.15
C ASN A 3 40.58 -9.16 -44.63
N THR A 4 41.55 -8.75 -43.78
CA THR A 4 41.46 -8.91 -42.33
C THR A 4 40.83 -7.66 -41.63
N ASP A 5 40.96 -6.48 -42.22
CA ASP A 5 40.42 -5.23 -41.63
C ASP A 5 38.94 -5.04 -41.82
N MET A 6 38.36 -5.57 -42.91
CA MET A 6 36.91 -5.51 -43.13
C MET A 6 36.12 -6.41 -42.17
N SER A 7 36.68 -7.57 -41.81
CA SER A 7 36.05 -8.51 -40.88
C SER A 7 36.03 -7.97 -39.44
N ARG A 8 37.09 -7.29 -39.02
CA ARG A 8 37.18 -6.65 -37.67
C ARG A 8 36.21 -5.47 -37.52
N ARG A 9 36.06 -4.65 -38.57
CA ARG A 9 35.12 -3.53 -38.56
C ARG A 9 33.65 -4.03 -38.55
N ALA A 10 33.35 -5.07 -39.32
CA ALA A 10 32.01 -5.68 -39.32
C ALA A 10 31.67 -6.32 -37.96
N ALA A 11 32.63 -6.97 -37.30
CA ALA A 11 32.47 -7.56 -35.98
C ALA A 11 32.23 -6.49 -34.89
N LEU A 12 32.94 -5.36 -34.95
CA LEU A 12 32.77 -4.26 -34.02
C LEU A 12 31.39 -3.55 -34.18
N VAL A 13 30.94 -3.35 -35.42
CA VAL A 13 29.62 -2.78 -35.70
C VAL A 13 28.50 -3.71 -35.24
N SER A 14 28.65 -5.03 -35.44
CA SER A 14 27.70 -6.03 -34.95
C SER A 14 27.63 -6.10 -33.42
N ALA A 15 28.79 -5.98 -32.76
CA ALA A 15 28.84 -5.96 -31.28
C ALA A 15 28.20 -4.69 -30.68
N LEU A 16 28.42 -3.53 -31.32
CA LEU A 16 27.77 -2.27 -30.90
C LEU A 16 26.26 -2.29 -31.11
N ALA A 17 25.78 -2.88 -32.21
CA ALA A 17 24.34 -3.04 -32.46
C ALA A 17 23.68 -4.02 -31.47
N ALA A 18 24.36 -5.07 -31.03
CA ALA A 18 23.87 -6.01 -30.01
C ALA A 18 23.80 -5.37 -28.62
N LEU A 19 24.79 -4.51 -28.26
CA LEU A 19 24.74 -3.77 -26.99
C LEU A 19 23.60 -2.74 -26.93
N SER A 20 23.29 -2.09 -28.05
CA SER A 20 22.18 -1.12 -28.08
C SER A 20 20.79 -1.79 -28.04
N ALA A 21 20.66 -3.05 -28.48
CA ALA A 21 19.42 -3.80 -28.38
C ALA A 21 19.09 -4.25 -26.92
N LEU A 22 20.11 -4.45 -26.09
CA LEU A 22 19.95 -4.77 -24.67
C LEU A 22 19.51 -3.58 -23.79
N ALA A 23 19.77 -2.36 -24.23
CA ALA A 23 19.36 -1.14 -23.52
C ALA A 23 17.88 -0.74 -23.78
N ALA A 24 17.22 -1.33 -24.77
CA ALA A 24 15.86 -0.99 -25.15
C ALA A 24 14.76 -1.69 -24.31
N CYS A 25 15.11 -2.66 -23.46
CA CYS A 25 14.17 -3.35 -22.57
C CYS A 25 14.20 -2.78 -21.14
N GLN A 26 14.24 -1.47 -20.97
CA GLN A 26 13.78 -0.86 -19.73
C GLN A 26 12.28 -0.78 -19.84
N ASP A 27 11.58 -1.75 -19.27
CA ASP A 27 10.14 -1.64 -19.00
C ASP A 27 9.93 -0.37 -18.17
N LYS A 28 9.52 0.71 -18.83
CA LYS A 28 9.05 1.90 -18.14
C LYS A 28 7.84 1.45 -17.36
N GLU A 29 7.97 1.39 -16.03
CA GLU A 29 6.78 1.20 -15.18
C GLU A 29 5.70 2.16 -15.67
N PRO A 30 4.46 1.67 -15.89
CA PRO A 30 3.37 2.54 -16.28
C PRO A 30 3.23 3.66 -15.25
N PRO A 31 2.88 4.88 -15.66
CA PRO A 31 2.75 5.99 -14.73
C PRO A 31 1.64 5.70 -13.73
N PHE A 32 2.00 5.59 -12.45
CA PHE A 32 1.04 5.51 -11.36
C PHE A 32 0.48 6.89 -11.02
N HIS A 33 -0.76 6.94 -10.55
CA HIS A 33 -1.38 8.15 -9.99
C HIS A 33 -0.88 8.43 -8.57
N GLY A 34 -0.60 7.39 -7.79
CA GLY A 34 -0.01 7.48 -6.46
C GLY A 34 1.46 7.90 -6.49
N VAL A 35 1.94 8.39 -5.35
CA VAL A 35 3.36 8.75 -5.20
C VAL A 35 4.20 7.49 -5.06
N SER A 36 5.18 7.29 -5.93
CA SER A 36 6.05 6.12 -5.89
C SER A 36 6.87 6.08 -4.59
N LEU A 37 6.81 4.92 -3.94
CA LEU A 37 7.62 4.54 -2.79
C LEU A 37 8.52 3.35 -3.11
N THR A 38 8.70 3.03 -4.39
CA THR A 38 9.54 1.93 -4.83
C THR A 38 10.97 2.12 -4.32
N GLY A 39 11.50 1.10 -3.65
CA GLY A 39 12.83 1.16 -3.02
C GLY A 39 12.86 1.78 -1.61
N ALA A 40 11.72 2.15 -1.04
CA ALA A 40 11.65 2.64 0.34
C ALA A 40 12.24 1.62 1.33
N SER A 41 13.04 2.12 2.27
CA SER A 41 13.68 1.29 3.31
C SER A 41 12.82 1.11 4.56
N TYR A 42 11.57 1.58 4.57
CA TYR A 42 10.62 1.57 5.69
C TYR A 42 9.30 0.89 5.30
N GLY A 43 8.42 0.64 6.27
CA GLY A 43 7.09 0.07 6.05
C GLY A 43 7.14 -1.28 5.34
N ARG A 44 8.06 -2.18 5.76
CA ARG A 44 8.32 -3.44 5.05
C ARG A 44 7.49 -4.61 5.56
N ASP A 45 7.08 -4.58 6.81
CA ASP A 45 6.29 -5.62 7.46
C ASP A 45 5.63 -5.07 8.72
N PHE A 46 4.74 -5.85 9.29
CA PHE A 46 4.11 -5.60 10.58
C PHE A 46 3.79 -6.94 11.26
N ALA A 47 3.56 -6.92 12.57
CA ALA A 47 3.02 -8.04 13.32
C ALA A 47 1.91 -7.51 14.23
N LEU A 48 0.68 -7.53 13.74
CA LEU A 48 -0.50 -6.93 14.38
C LEU A 48 -1.57 -7.98 14.60
N LYS A 49 -2.42 -7.81 15.60
CA LYS A 49 -3.55 -8.71 15.87
C LYS A 49 -4.76 -8.30 15.04
N ASP A 50 -5.45 -9.28 14.49
CA ASP A 50 -6.81 -9.10 13.97
C ASP A 50 -7.83 -9.16 15.12
N PRO A 51 -9.14 -8.88 14.87
CA PRO A 51 -10.17 -8.93 15.92
C PRO A 51 -10.39 -10.32 16.54
N ASP A 52 -9.88 -11.39 15.92
CA ASP A 52 -9.88 -12.74 16.49
C ASP A 52 -8.63 -13.03 17.35
N GLY A 53 -7.73 -12.06 17.50
CA GLY A 53 -6.47 -12.18 18.24
C GLY A 53 -5.35 -12.89 17.48
N ARG A 54 -5.55 -13.22 16.18
CA ARG A 54 -4.51 -13.84 15.36
C ARG A 54 -3.49 -12.80 14.94
N ILE A 55 -2.21 -13.13 15.06
CA ILE A 55 -1.14 -12.27 14.54
C ILE A 55 -1.19 -12.31 13.01
N ARG A 56 -1.30 -11.13 12.42
CA ARG A 56 -1.23 -10.92 10.98
C ARG A 56 0.08 -10.24 10.62
N ARG A 57 0.64 -10.68 9.50
CA ARG A 57 1.83 -10.11 8.87
C ARG A 57 1.52 -9.79 7.42
N LEU A 58 2.33 -8.97 6.80
CA LEU A 58 2.17 -8.67 5.38
C LEU A 58 2.26 -9.94 4.51
N ALA A 59 3.07 -10.92 4.93
CA ALA A 59 3.20 -12.22 4.27
C ALA A 59 1.88 -13.01 4.15
N ASP A 60 0.91 -12.80 5.06
CA ASP A 60 -0.39 -13.49 5.04
C ASP A 60 -1.27 -13.05 3.86
N PHE A 61 -0.91 -11.95 3.22
CA PHE A 61 -1.66 -11.35 2.11
C PHE A 61 -0.94 -11.51 0.76
N ARG A 62 0.08 -12.37 0.68
CA ARG A 62 0.77 -12.66 -0.59
C ARG A 62 -0.20 -13.09 -1.68
N GLY A 63 0.05 -12.65 -2.91
CA GLY A 63 -0.85 -12.85 -4.05
C GLY A 63 -1.96 -11.81 -4.16
N LYS A 64 -2.05 -10.88 -3.19
CA LYS A 64 -2.98 -9.74 -3.24
C LYS A 64 -2.23 -8.42 -3.17
N ALA A 65 -2.73 -7.40 -3.84
CA ALA A 65 -2.39 -6.03 -3.49
C ALA A 65 -2.96 -5.73 -2.09
N VAL A 66 -2.24 -4.94 -1.28
CA VAL A 66 -2.68 -4.54 0.07
C VAL A 66 -2.76 -3.03 0.15
N LEU A 67 -3.96 -2.51 0.45
CA LEU A 67 -4.18 -1.11 0.76
C LEU A 67 -4.28 -0.97 2.28
N LEU A 68 -3.25 -0.38 2.89
CA LEU A 68 -3.13 -0.21 4.34
C LEU A 68 -3.32 1.25 4.71
N PHE A 69 -4.18 1.51 5.69
CA PHE A 69 -4.48 2.84 6.21
C PHE A 69 -4.39 2.86 7.73
N PHE A 70 -3.71 3.88 8.28
CA PHE A 70 -3.65 4.15 9.72
C PHE A 70 -4.73 5.16 10.10
N GLY A 71 -5.49 4.87 11.16
CA GLY A 71 -6.57 5.74 11.59
C GLY A 71 -7.15 5.33 12.94
N PHE A 72 -8.33 5.83 13.26
CA PHE A 72 -9.08 5.47 14.48
C PHE A 72 -10.58 5.56 14.23
N THR A 73 -11.37 4.78 14.97
CA THR A 73 -12.82 4.62 14.67
C THR A 73 -13.65 5.85 14.99
N GLN A 74 -13.18 6.69 15.92
CA GLN A 74 -13.87 7.93 16.30
C GLN A 74 -13.46 9.15 15.45
N CYS A 75 -12.72 8.95 14.36
CA CYS A 75 -12.41 10.00 13.40
C CYS A 75 -13.69 10.45 12.66
N PRO A 76 -14.04 11.76 12.70
CA PRO A 76 -15.31 12.20 12.15
C PRO A 76 -15.35 12.34 10.62
N ASP A 77 -14.19 12.37 9.93
CA ASP A 77 -14.12 12.71 8.50
C ASP A 77 -13.15 11.82 7.71
N VAL A 78 -11.86 11.90 7.98
CA VAL A 78 -10.82 11.34 7.09
C VAL A 78 -10.88 9.81 7.02
N CYS A 79 -11.07 9.14 8.17
CA CYS A 79 -11.06 7.69 8.22
C CYS A 79 -12.27 7.07 7.51
N PRO A 80 -13.53 7.50 7.78
CA PRO A 80 -14.66 6.96 7.02
C PRO A 80 -14.57 7.29 5.53
N THR A 81 -14.07 8.48 5.15
CA THR A 81 -13.85 8.84 3.74
C THR A 81 -12.85 7.92 3.06
N ALA A 82 -11.74 7.59 3.72
CA ALA A 82 -10.72 6.68 3.19
C ALA A 82 -11.26 5.26 3.00
N LEU A 83 -12.04 4.74 3.95
CA LEU A 83 -12.63 3.40 3.85
C LEU A 83 -13.77 3.33 2.83
N THR A 84 -14.61 4.38 2.73
CA THR A 84 -15.62 4.51 1.66
C THR A 84 -14.96 4.50 0.28
N ARG A 85 -13.88 5.26 0.11
CA ARG A 85 -13.09 5.23 -1.13
C ARG A 85 -12.52 3.83 -1.41
N ALA A 86 -11.98 3.14 -0.40
CA ALA A 86 -11.47 1.78 -0.56
C ALA A 86 -12.57 0.78 -0.98
N ALA A 87 -13.79 0.93 -0.45
CA ALA A 87 -14.94 0.13 -0.88
C ALA A 87 -15.31 0.42 -2.35
N ALA A 88 -15.31 1.69 -2.76
CA ALA A 88 -15.52 2.07 -4.16
C ALA A 88 -14.42 1.52 -5.09
N VAL A 89 -13.15 1.50 -4.64
CA VAL A 89 -12.05 0.85 -5.38
C VAL A 89 -12.34 -0.63 -5.61
N ARG A 90 -12.77 -1.37 -4.59
CA ARG A 90 -13.14 -2.79 -4.75
C ARG A 90 -14.29 -2.99 -5.73
N GLN A 91 -15.31 -2.13 -5.70
CA GLN A 91 -16.41 -2.16 -6.67
C GLN A 91 -15.90 -1.93 -8.10
N LEU A 92 -15.02 -0.96 -8.31
CA LEU A 92 -14.41 -0.66 -9.62
C LEU A 92 -13.50 -1.80 -10.12
N LEU A 93 -12.86 -2.54 -9.23
CA LEU A 93 -12.05 -3.71 -9.59
C LEU A 93 -12.91 -4.88 -10.11
N GLY A 94 -14.17 -4.97 -9.74
CA GLY A 94 -15.10 -6.00 -10.21
C GLY A 94 -14.59 -7.41 -9.89
N LYS A 95 -14.31 -8.21 -10.91
CA LYS A 95 -13.80 -9.60 -10.75
C LYS A 95 -12.46 -9.66 -10.01
N ASP A 96 -11.67 -8.61 -10.06
CA ASP A 96 -10.35 -8.54 -9.42
C ASP A 96 -10.42 -8.04 -7.96
N ALA A 97 -11.62 -7.72 -7.45
CA ALA A 97 -11.82 -7.22 -6.08
C ALA A 97 -11.22 -8.15 -4.99
N ASN A 98 -11.23 -9.46 -5.21
CA ASN A 98 -10.66 -10.44 -4.28
C ASN A 98 -9.12 -10.43 -4.25
N HIS A 99 -8.48 -9.78 -5.21
CA HIS A 99 -7.03 -9.56 -5.24
C HIS A 99 -6.61 -8.25 -4.55
N LEU A 100 -7.55 -7.51 -3.95
CA LEU A 100 -7.25 -6.37 -3.07
C LEU A 100 -7.66 -6.69 -1.64
N GLN A 101 -6.71 -6.65 -0.71
CA GLN A 101 -6.97 -6.66 0.73
C GLN A 101 -6.87 -5.23 1.27
N VAL A 102 -7.90 -4.79 1.99
CA VAL A 102 -7.87 -3.51 2.72
C VAL A 102 -7.63 -3.78 4.19
N LEU A 103 -6.64 -3.08 4.75
CA LEU A 103 -6.23 -3.17 6.15
C LEU A 103 -6.37 -1.80 6.82
N PHE A 104 -7.07 -1.76 7.94
CA PHE A 104 -7.19 -0.59 8.79
C PHE A 104 -6.41 -0.84 10.08
N VAL A 105 -5.33 -0.09 10.32
CA VAL A 105 -4.51 -0.19 11.53
C VAL A 105 -4.91 0.91 12.48
N THR A 106 -5.39 0.55 13.68
CA THR A 106 -5.77 1.57 14.65
C THR A 106 -4.56 2.27 15.26
N LEU A 107 -4.66 3.59 15.40
CA LEU A 107 -3.77 4.44 16.17
C LEU A 107 -4.29 4.69 17.60
N ASP A 108 -5.49 4.17 17.93
CA ASP A 108 -6.17 4.38 19.21
C ASP A 108 -6.62 3.06 19.87
N PRO A 109 -5.68 2.18 20.23
CA PRO A 109 -6.03 0.88 20.79
C PRO A 109 -6.73 0.96 22.17
N GLU A 110 -6.76 2.14 22.80
CA GLU A 110 -7.46 2.34 24.07
C GLU A 110 -8.98 2.40 23.87
N ARG A 111 -9.47 2.97 22.76
CA ARG A 111 -10.91 3.08 22.46
C ARG A 111 -11.34 2.08 21.39
N ASP A 112 -10.46 1.73 20.47
CA ASP A 112 -10.73 0.83 19.35
C ASP A 112 -10.51 -0.63 19.76
N THR A 113 -11.43 -1.17 20.55
CA THR A 113 -11.40 -2.59 20.95
C THR A 113 -11.53 -3.51 19.72
N PRO A 114 -11.13 -4.80 19.81
CA PRO A 114 -11.31 -5.74 18.69
C PRO A 114 -12.73 -5.80 18.14
N ALA A 115 -13.74 -5.74 19.00
CA ALA A 115 -15.15 -5.74 18.60
C ALA A 115 -15.53 -4.46 17.85
N VAL A 116 -15.06 -3.30 18.33
CA VAL A 116 -15.28 -2.00 17.67
C VAL A 116 -14.61 -1.99 16.29
N LEU A 117 -13.36 -2.43 16.19
CA LEU A 117 -12.64 -2.51 14.91
C LEU A 117 -13.35 -3.41 13.92
N ARG A 118 -13.82 -4.58 14.34
CA ARG A 118 -14.59 -5.48 13.47
C ARG A 118 -15.83 -4.79 12.94
N SER A 119 -16.67 -4.25 13.82
CA SER A 119 -17.91 -3.58 13.44
C SER A 119 -17.65 -2.41 12.50
N TYR A 120 -16.62 -1.62 12.80
CA TYR A 120 -16.28 -0.44 12.02
C TYR A 120 -15.82 -0.81 10.59
N THR A 121 -14.85 -1.71 10.47
CA THR A 121 -14.29 -2.05 9.15
C THR A 121 -15.29 -2.81 8.27
N THR A 122 -16.05 -3.76 8.84
CA THR A 122 -17.03 -4.54 8.08
C THR A 122 -18.27 -3.73 7.67
N ALA A 123 -18.52 -2.59 8.29
CA ALA A 123 -19.58 -1.67 7.86
C ALA A 123 -19.30 -1.06 6.48
N PHE A 124 -18.05 -0.96 6.05
CA PHE A 124 -17.66 -0.48 4.72
C PHE A 124 -17.62 -1.62 3.70
N ASP A 125 -17.01 -2.74 4.06
CA ASP A 125 -16.93 -3.95 3.23
C ASP A 125 -16.61 -5.16 4.13
N PRO A 126 -17.34 -6.30 4.00
CA PRO A 126 -17.10 -7.49 4.82
C PRO A 126 -15.66 -8.06 4.72
N GLY A 127 -14.95 -7.76 3.63
CA GLY A 127 -13.56 -8.19 3.41
C GLY A 127 -12.51 -7.25 4.02
N PHE A 128 -12.90 -6.12 4.64
CA PHE A 128 -11.95 -5.24 5.29
C PHE A 128 -11.54 -5.80 6.65
N LEU A 129 -10.28 -5.61 7.01
CA LEU A 129 -9.73 -6.15 8.24
C LEU A 129 -9.14 -5.03 9.11
N GLY A 130 -9.67 -4.89 10.31
CA GLY A 130 -9.09 -4.04 11.35
C GLY A 130 -7.90 -4.74 12.01
N LEU A 131 -6.83 -4.00 12.25
CA LEU A 131 -5.63 -4.52 12.92
C LEU A 131 -5.28 -3.63 14.12
N TRP A 132 -4.76 -4.25 15.16
CA TRP A 132 -4.44 -3.56 16.41
C TRP A 132 -3.24 -4.18 17.14
N THR A 133 -2.67 -3.43 18.04
CA THR A 133 -1.71 -3.88 19.06
C THR A 133 -1.82 -2.95 20.27
N ASP A 134 -0.98 -3.13 21.30
CA ASP A 134 -0.91 -2.20 22.42
C ASP A 134 -0.29 -0.84 22.04
N LEU A 135 -0.34 0.15 22.92
CA LEU A 135 0.19 1.50 22.68
C LEU A 135 1.67 1.51 22.26
N PRO A 136 2.57 0.79 22.95
CA PRO A 136 3.98 0.73 22.52
C PRO A 136 4.14 0.13 21.13
N GLY A 137 3.41 -0.93 20.81
CA GLY A 137 3.41 -1.57 19.49
C GLY A 137 2.83 -0.65 18.41
N THR A 138 1.75 0.09 18.75
CA THR A 138 1.17 1.10 17.84
C THR A 138 2.19 2.18 17.51
N ALA A 139 2.89 2.71 18.52
CA ALA A 139 3.94 3.71 18.30
C ALA A 139 5.10 3.15 17.45
N ALA A 140 5.48 1.89 17.67
CA ALA A 140 6.55 1.24 16.92
C ALA A 140 6.18 1.06 15.44
N VAL A 141 4.99 0.52 15.14
CA VAL A 141 4.54 0.32 13.75
C VAL A 141 4.31 1.65 13.04
N ALA A 142 3.72 2.64 13.71
CA ALA A 142 3.55 3.98 13.14
C ALA A 142 4.90 4.61 12.77
N LYS A 143 5.90 4.51 13.65
CA LYS A 143 7.27 4.97 13.39
C LYS A 143 7.90 4.26 12.19
N ASP A 144 7.74 2.93 12.09
CA ASP A 144 8.28 2.16 10.95
C ASP A 144 7.64 2.60 9.64
N PHE A 145 6.35 2.90 9.64
CA PHE A 145 5.63 3.40 8.46
C PHE A 145 5.75 4.91 8.22
N LYS A 146 6.52 5.64 9.04
CA LYS A 146 6.65 7.12 9.00
C LYS A 146 5.30 7.83 9.20
N VAL A 147 4.42 7.22 9.98
CA VAL A 147 3.13 7.78 10.37
C VAL A 147 3.31 8.58 11.64
N TYR A 148 3.04 9.87 11.57
CA TYR A 148 2.87 10.72 12.73
C TYR A 148 1.49 10.53 13.33
N PHE A 149 1.35 10.57 14.65
CA PHE A 149 0.07 10.69 15.34
C PHE A 149 0.26 11.30 16.73
N GLU A 150 -0.74 12.09 17.17
CA GLU A 150 -0.74 12.74 18.48
C GLU A 150 -2.16 12.89 19.01
N LYS A 151 -2.34 12.76 20.34
CA LYS A 151 -3.61 13.02 21.01
C LYS A 151 -3.84 14.51 21.18
N MET A 152 -4.96 15.01 20.65
CA MET A 152 -5.41 16.40 20.74
C MET A 152 -6.62 16.47 21.66
N PRO A 153 -6.54 17.12 22.85
CA PRO A 153 -7.67 17.23 23.76
C PRO A 153 -8.88 17.94 23.13
N THR A 154 -10.07 17.41 23.37
CA THR A 154 -11.34 17.97 22.94
C THR A 154 -12.38 17.90 24.08
N GLY A 155 -12.46 18.96 24.88
CA GLY A 155 -13.33 18.98 26.05
C GLY A 155 -12.97 17.87 27.06
N SER A 156 -13.91 16.94 27.30
CA SER A 156 -13.71 15.79 28.20
C SER A 156 -13.12 14.54 27.51
N SER A 157 -12.75 14.64 26.22
CA SER A 157 -12.22 13.55 25.41
C SER A 157 -10.99 14.01 24.61
N TYR A 158 -10.63 13.27 23.57
CA TYR A 158 -9.56 13.64 22.64
C TYR A 158 -9.89 13.16 21.22
N THR A 159 -9.28 13.81 20.25
CA THR A 159 -9.12 13.31 18.88
C THR A 159 -7.65 12.96 18.62
N LEU A 160 -7.36 12.36 17.46
CA LEU A 160 -5.97 12.16 17.01
C LEU A 160 -5.72 13.02 15.77
N ASP A 161 -4.63 13.80 15.82
CA ASP A 161 -4.00 14.30 14.59
C ASP A 161 -3.05 13.24 14.08
N HIS A 162 -3.10 12.92 12.78
CA HIS A 162 -2.28 11.85 12.20
C HIS A 162 -2.05 12.01 10.71
N THR A 163 -1.02 11.33 10.20
CA THR A 163 -0.76 11.18 8.78
C THR A 163 -1.92 10.47 8.09
N THR A 164 -2.44 11.05 6.99
CA THR A 164 -3.65 10.59 6.29
C THR A 164 -3.37 9.82 4.99
N LEU A 165 -2.12 9.44 4.76
CA LEU A 165 -1.73 8.61 3.60
C LEU A 165 -2.19 7.16 3.77
N SER A 166 -2.58 6.53 2.66
CA SER A 166 -2.68 5.07 2.59
C SER A 166 -1.45 4.52 1.87
N TYR A 167 -1.06 3.30 2.21
CA TYR A 167 0.09 2.61 1.64
C TYR A 167 -0.40 1.46 0.76
N LEU A 168 0.06 1.43 -0.49
CA LEU A 168 -0.31 0.36 -1.42
C LEU A 168 0.89 -0.53 -1.70
N PHE A 169 0.70 -1.83 -1.42
CA PHE A 169 1.68 -2.89 -1.63
C PHE A 169 1.27 -3.74 -2.84
N ASP A 170 2.26 -4.27 -3.53
CA ASP A 170 2.04 -5.24 -4.60
C ASP A 170 1.80 -6.67 -4.07
N PRO A 171 1.40 -7.64 -4.93
CA PRO A 171 1.17 -9.03 -4.52
C PRO A 171 2.41 -9.73 -3.94
N GLN A 172 3.60 -9.21 -4.17
CA GLN A 172 4.85 -9.68 -3.58
C GLN A 172 5.12 -9.06 -2.20
N GLY A 173 4.21 -8.20 -1.70
CA GLY A 173 4.32 -7.51 -0.42
C GLY A 173 5.41 -6.44 -0.41
N ARG A 174 5.73 -5.85 -1.56
CA ARG A 174 6.64 -4.70 -1.65
C ARG A 174 5.83 -3.41 -1.57
N LEU A 175 6.27 -2.46 -0.76
CA LEU A 175 5.67 -1.14 -0.71
C LEU A 175 5.93 -0.42 -2.05
N ARG A 176 4.84 -0.01 -2.70
CA ARG A 176 4.92 0.60 -4.04
C ARG A 176 4.47 2.05 -4.08
N LEU A 177 3.35 2.38 -3.44
CA LEU A 177 2.76 3.70 -3.56
C LEU A 177 2.27 4.27 -2.23
N ALA A 178 2.34 5.60 -2.09
CA ALA A 178 1.54 6.37 -1.15
C ALA A 178 0.33 6.94 -1.89
N ILE A 179 -0.86 6.67 -1.36
CA ILE A 179 -2.14 7.14 -1.86
C ILE A 179 -2.56 8.34 -1.04
N LYS A 180 -2.65 9.50 -1.68
CA LYS A 180 -3.07 10.74 -1.03
C LYS A 180 -4.57 10.75 -0.73
N ARG A 181 -4.97 11.59 0.21
CA ARG A 181 -6.37 11.75 0.63
C ARG A 181 -7.30 12.17 -0.52
N ASP A 182 -6.83 13.01 -1.42
CA ASP A 182 -7.58 13.63 -2.52
C ASP A 182 -7.65 12.79 -3.80
N MET A 183 -6.97 11.64 -3.85
CA MET A 183 -7.02 10.75 -5.01
C MET A 183 -8.42 10.13 -5.17
N SER A 184 -8.89 10.05 -6.42
CA SER A 184 -10.16 9.42 -6.74
C SER A 184 -10.10 7.89 -6.60
N ALA A 185 -11.26 7.26 -6.37
CA ALA A 185 -11.35 5.80 -6.36
C ALA A 185 -10.95 5.18 -7.71
N ALA A 186 -11.19 5.88 -8.82
CA ALA A 186 -10.83 5.42 -10.17
C ALA A 186 -9.31 5.38 -10.36
N ASP A 187 -8.60 6.41 -9.92
CA ASP A 187 -7.13 6.46 -9.99
C ASP A 187 -6.49 5.37 -9.13
N VAL A 188 -6.99 5.18 -7.88
CA VAL A 188 -6.50 4.12 -7.01
C VAL A 188 -6.80 2.73 -7.59
N ALA A 189 -7.98 2.52 -8.18
CA ALA A 189 -8.31 1.25 -8.85
C ALA A 189 -7.43 0.99 -10.07
N SER A 190 -7.06 2.04 -10.83
CA SER A 190 -6.10 1.96 -11.92
C SER A 190 -4.74 1.49 -11.43
N ASP A 191 -4.23 2.12 -10.37
CA ASP A 191 -2.94 1.78 -9.77
C ASP A 191 -2.94 0.33 -9.24
N VAL A 192 -4.02 -0.09 -8.57
CA VAL A 192 -4.16 -1.48 -8.11
C VAL A 192 -4.10 -2.47 -9.28
N ARG A 193 -4.85 -2.21 -10.38
CA ARG A 193 -4.81 -3.10 -11.56
C ARG A 193 -3.42 -3.24 -12.14
N GLN A 194 -2.68 -2.14 -12.23
CA GLN A 194 -1.29 -2.16 -12.72
C GLN A 194 -0.38 -3.01 -11.83
N LEU A 195 -0.55 -2.95 -10.51
CA LEU A 195 0.23 -3.78 -9.57
C LEU A 195 -0.17 -5.27 -9.60
N LEU A 196 -1.36 -5.62 -10.09
CA LEU A 196 -1.83 -7.00 -10.23
C LEU A 196 -1.33 -7.67 -11.53
N ILE A 197 -0.81 -6.91 -12.48
CA ILE A 197 -0.18 -7.45 -13.69
C ILE A 197 1.19 -8.02 -13.30
N PRO A 198 1.51 -9.30 -13.66
CA PRO A 198 2.76 -9.94 -13.30
C PRO A 198 3.98 -9.29 -13.96
#